data_511937a63fec4f33aa80486d4f758a80
#
_entry.id   511937a63fec4f33aa80486d4f758a80
#
_cell.length_a   1.000
_cell.length_b   1.000
_cell.length_c   1.000
_cell.angle_alpha   90.00
_cell.angle_beta   90.00
_cell.angle_gamma   90.00
#
_symmetry.space_group_name_H-M   'P 1'
#
loop_
_entity.id
_entity.type
_entity.pdbx_description
1 polymer ?
#
loop_
_entity_poly.entity_id
_entity_poly.type
_entity_poly.pdbx_seq_one_letter_code
_entity_poly.pdbx_strand_id
1 'polypeptide(L)'
;MGIVSAMRTVRLKTVNIRTFYLAIVIGCGLFVVLTLIAMLAYSGGSYDDRTAVGYSFSHNFFSDLGRLAALSGRPNWVSAGLFFIALSSAGACLVVFFILFPRVFQHTNLQRWLCLLGSVCGVLAGISFIGVAFAPADVALAAHRQFVMWAFRLFPIAVLFYLPAMFLDKDYPRRHTWVFVVFCLLLIGYYLLITHGPSFSSPQGLVIQVIGQKAIVYASILGIGLQSLAAHQYLKGRI
;
A
#
# COMPACT_ATOMS: atom_id res chain seq x y z
N MET A 1 -24.30 -27.75 -27.04
CA MET A 1 -24.53 -26.34 -26.60
C MET A 1 -23.87 -26.00 -25.25
N GLY A 2 -23.58 -26.95 -24.34
CA GLY A 2 -23.06 -26.67 -22.98
C GLY A 2 -21.56 -26.29 -22.90
N ILE A 3 -20.68 -26.87 -23.68
CA ILE A 3 -19.21 -26.68 -23.57
C ILE A 3 -18.79 -25.28 -24.06
N VAL A 4 -19.37 -24.81 -25.16
CA VAL A 4 -19.08 -23.45 -25.71
C VAL A 4 -19.56 -22.35 -24.76
N SER A 5 -20.72 -22.55 -24.10
CA SER A 5 -21.25 -21.62 -23.09
C SER A 5 -20.37 -21.60 -21.84
N ALA A 6 -19.89 -22.76 -21.37
CA ALA A 6 -18.98 -22.84 -20.22
C ALA A 6 -17.62 -22.19 -20.50
N MET A 7 -17.03 -22.44 -21.70
CA MET A 7 -15.81 -21.78 -22.12
C MET A 7 -15.94 -20.25 -22.23
N ARG A 8 -17.09 -19.77 -22.77
CA ARG A 8 -17.36 -18.31 -22.86
C ARG A 8 -17.51 -17.67 -21.48
N THR A 9 -18.16 -18.35 -20.54
CA THR A 9 -18.35 -17.84 -19.15
C THR A 9 -17.02 -17.80 -18.39
N VAL A 10 -16.15 -18.82 -18.55
CA VAL A 10 -14.82 -18.84 -17.97
C VAL A 10 -13.97 -17.73 -18.57
N ARG A 11 -13.99 -17.56 -19.89
CA ARG A 11 -13.22 -16.52 -20.60
C ARG A 11 -13.64 -15.10 -20.17
N LEU A 12 -14.94 -14.82 -20.01
CA LEU A 12 -15.45 -13.53 -19.55
C LEU A 12 -15.04 -13.23 -18.10
N LYS A 13 -15.07 -14.24 -17.20
CA LYS A 13 -14.62 -14.08 -15.80
C LYS A 13 -13.12 -13.78 -15.73
N THR A 14 -12.31 -14.44 -16.56
CA THR A 14 -10.86 -14.25 -16.55
C THR A 14 -10.46 -12.88 -17.12
N VAL A 15 -11.14 -12.41 -18.15
CA VAL A 15 -10.93 -11.07 -18.71
C VAL A 15 -11.24 -9.99 -17.66
N ASN A 16 -12.35 -10.11 -16.92
CA ASN A 16 -12.68 -9.17 -15.85
C ASN A 16 -11.61 -9.10 -14.74
N ILE A 17 -11.11 -10.25 -14.26
CA ILE A 17 -10.09 -10.28 -13.20
C ILE A 17 -8.80 -9.59 -13.66
N ARG A 18 -8.37 -9.81 -14.88
CA ARG A 18 -7.17 -9.16 -15.45
C ARG A 18 -7.32 -7.64 -15.52
N THR A 19 -8.51 -7.15 -15.85
CA THR A 19 -8.81 -5.71 -15.89
C THR A 19 -8.65 -5.07 -14.51
N PHE A 20 -9.06 -5.75 -13.44
CA PHE A 20 -8.85 -5.26 -12.07
C PHE A 20 -7.36 -5.11 -11.71
N TYR A 21 -6.51 -6.05 -12.12
CA TYR A 21 -5.05 -5.91 -11.89
C TYR A 21 -4.48 -4.69 -12.61
N LEU A 22 -4.91 -4.39 -13.84
CA LEU A 22 -4.52 -3.15 -14.53
C LEU A 22 -5.06 -1.90 -13.82
N ALA A 23 -6.30 -1.94 -13.33
CA ALA A 23 -6.86 -0.83 -12.56
C ALA A 23 -6.06 -0.56 -11.28
N ILE A 24 -5.55 -1.61 -10.60
CA ILE A 24 -4.67 -1.45 -9.45
C ILE A 24 -3.35 -0.77 -9.85
N VAL A 25 -2.76 -1.14 -10.99
CA VAL A 25 -1.53 -0.49 -11.50
C VAL A 25 -1.78 0.99 -11.79
N ILE A 26 -2.91 1.32 -12.41
CA ILE A 26 -3.31 2.72 -12.65
C ILE A 26 -3.51 3.45 -11.32
N GLY A 27 -4.15 2.81 -10.34
CA GLY A 27 -4.34 3.35 -8.98
C GLY A 27 -3.01 3.63 -8.27
N CYS A 28 -2.00 2.76 -8.45
CA CYS A 28 -0.64 2.99 -7.95
C CYS A 28 -0.01 4.24 -8.59
N GLY A 29 -0.14 4.42 -9.90
CA GLY A 29 0.34 5.61 -10.60
C GLY A 29 -0.38 6.88 -10.15
N LEU A 30 -1.71 6.81 -10.01
CA LEU A 30 -2.53 7.92 -9.53
C LEU A 30 -2.16 8.34 -8.10
N PHE A 31 -1.89 7.38 -7.21
CA PHE A 31 -1.39 7.67 -5.85
C PHE A 31 -0.13 8.52 -5.89
N VAL A 32 0.86 8.15 -6.71
CA VAL A 32 2.12 8.91 -6.82
C VAL A 32 1.85 10.32 -7.32
N VAL A 33 1.06 10.48 -8.38
CA VAL A 33 0.74 11.81 -8.95
C VAL A 33 0.01 12.69 -7.93
N LEU A 34 -1.04 12.17 -7.30
CA LEU A 34 -1.82 12.93 -6.32
C LEU A 34 -0.99 13.35 -5.10
N THR A 35 -0.11 12.48 -4.60
CA THR A 35 0.73 12.81 -3.45
C THR A 35 1.83 13.80 -3.80
N LEU A 36 2.38 13.76 -5.01
CA LEU A 36 3.31 14.81 -5.48
C LEU A 36 2.62 16.18 -5.59
N ILE A 37 1.39 16.21 -6.13
CA ILE A 37 0.62 17.47 -6.19
C ILE A 37 0.25 17.93 -4.76
N ALA A 38 -0.08 17.01 -3.86
CA ALA A 38 -0.35 17.34 -2.45
C ALA A 38 0.89 17.97 -1.76
N MET A 39 2.11 17.47 -2.06
CA MET A 39 3.35 18.07 -1.56
C MET A 39 3.53 19.51 -2.07
N LEU A 40 3.24 19.77 -3.34
CA LEU A 40 3.31 21.12 -3.92
C LEU A 40 2.26 22.07 -3.33
N ALA A 41 1.09 21.54 -2.95
CA ALA A 41 -0.03 22.30 -2.38
C ALA A 41 0.03 22.43 -0.85
N TYR A 42 1.02 21.86 -0.17
CA TYR A 42 1.12 21.87 1.29
C TYR A 42 1.36 23.28 1.85
N SER A 43 0.60 23.67 2.87
CA SER A 43 0.55 25.06 3.38
C SER A 43 1.71 25.44 4.30
N GLY A 44 2.76 24.60 4.39
CA GLY A 44 4.02 24.94 5.07
C GLY A 44 4.14 24.46 6.50
N GLY A 45 5.31 24.70 7.07
CA GLY A 45 5.75 24.24 8.38
C GLY A 45 6.29 22.81 8.36
N SER A 46 7.28 22.56 9.19
CA SER A 46 7.83 21.23 9.46
C SER A 46 7.89 20.98 10.97
N TYR A 47 8.38 19.81 11.40
CA TYR A 47 8.48 19.50 12.83
C TYR A 47 9.56 20.34 13.52
N ASP A 48 10.60 20.71 12.83
CA ASP A 48 11.74 21.51 13.31
C ASP A 48 11.61 23.00 13.02
N ASP A 49 10.85 23.39 11.98
CA ASP A 49 10.62 24.79 11.61
C ASP A 49 9.14 25.02 11.20
N ARG A 50 8.38 25.68 12.09
CA ARG A 50 6.97 26.03 11.84
C ARG A 50 6.79 27.14 10.81
N THR A 51 7.83 27.88 10.49
CA THR A 51 7.82 28.98 9.52
C THR A 51 8.24 28.52 8.11
N ALA A 52 8.73 27.28 7.95
CA ALA A 52 9.17 26.74 6.68
C ALA A 52 8.09 26.85 5.60
N VAL A 53 8.50 27.22 4.39
CA VAL A 53 7.59 27.37 3.24
C VAL A 53 7.40 26.03 2.56
N GLY A 54 6.13 25.62 2.35
CA GLY A 54 5.80 24.39 1.64
C GLY A 54 6.15 23.12 2.40
N TYR A 55 6.24 22.02 1.66
CA TYR A 55 6.50 20.67 2.19
C TYR A 55 8.01 20.37 2.18
N SER A 56 8.57 20.02 3.34
CA SER A 56 9.94 19.52 3.44
C SER A 56 9.96 18.01 3.30
N PHE A 57 10.62 17.49 2.26
CA PHE A 57 10.67 16.04 2.00
C PHE A 57 11.37 15.26 3.13
N SER A 58 12.32 15.86 3.84
CA SER A 58 13.09 15.24 4.92
C SER A 58 12.57 15.54 6.33
N HIS A 59 11.70 16.54 6.52
CA HIS A 59 11.25 17.00 7.84
C HIS A 59 9.72 16.99 8.04
N ASN A 60 8.94 16.67 7.01
CA ASN A 60 7.50 16.40 7.11
C ASN A 60 7.23 14.92 6.91
N PHE A 61 6.43 14.30 7.78
CA PHE A 61 5.91 12.96 7.53
C PHE A 61 5.03 12.94 6.28
N PHE A 62 4.94 11.78 5.64
CA PHE A 62 4.06 11.61 4.49
C PHE A 62 2.59 11.89 4.84
N SER A 63 2.18 11.48 6.03
CA SER A 63 0.83 11.70 6.56
C SER A 63 0.52 13.16 6.94
N ASP A 64 1.54 14.05 7.03
CA ASP A 64 1.29 15.48 7.25
C ASP A 64 0.53 16.10 6.08
N LEU A 65 0.64 15.53 4.88
CA LEU A 65 -0.15 15.96 3.72
C LEU A 65 -1.66 15.90 4.00
N GLY A 66 -2.10 14.93 4.82
CA GLY A 66 -3.50 14.73 5.19
C GLY A 66 -3.99 15.55 6.39
N ARG A 67 -3.16 16.40 6.98
CA ARG A 67 -3.58 17.32 8.07
C ARG A 67 -4.52 18.37 7.52
N LEU A 68 -5.58 18.70 8.26
CA LEU A 68 -6.50 19.80 7.92
C LEU A 68 -5.86 21.17 8.16
N ALA A 69 -5.05 21.30 9.22
CA ALA A 69 -4.13 22.40 9.44
C ALA A 69 -2.69 21.90 9.28
N ALA A 70 -1.93 22.55 8.40
CA ALA A 70 -0.50 22.28 8.22
C ALA A 70 0.29 22.53 9.51
N LEU A 71 1.55 22.09 9.56
CA LEU A 71 2.39 22.34 10.74
C LEU A 71 2.68 23.82 10.97
N SER A 72 2.53 24.68 9.96
CA SER A 72 2.53 26.15 10.08
C SER A 72 1.30 26.73 10.78
N GLY A 73 0.28 25.93 11.06
CA GLY A 73 -1.03 26.39 11.56
C GLY A 73 -1.98 26.90 10.48
N ARG A 74 -1.55 27.00 9.21
CA ARG A 74 -2.40 27.46 8.09
C ARG A 74 -3.35 26.35 7.64
N PRO A 75 -4.57 26.70 7.12
CA PRO A 75 -5.47 25.73 6.49
C PRO A 75 -4.77 24.96 5.36
N ASN A 76 -4.98 23.63 5.28
CA ASN A 76 -4.28 22.73 4.33
C ASN A 76 -5.25 21.90 3.49
N TRP A 77 -6.42 22.45 3.16
CA TRP A 77 -7.54 21.73 2.55
C TRP A 77 -7.21 21.04 1.24
N VAL A 78 -6.41 21.69 0.37
CA VAL A 78 -6.06 21.17 -0.95
C VAL A 78 -5.17 19.94 -0.81
N SER A 79 -4.06 20.04 -0.06
CA SER A 79 -3.16 18.91 0.19
C SER A 79 -3.89 17.78 0.91
N ALA A 80 -4.69 18.10 1.95
CA ALA A 80 -5.46 17.11 2.70
C ALA A 80 -6.48 16.36 1.83
N GLY A 81 -7.21 17.06 0.96
CA GLY A 81 -8.15 16.46 0.04
C GLY A 81 -7.49 15.54 -0.98
N LEU A 82 -6.36 15.97 -1.57
CA LEU A 82 -5.58 15.16 -2.51
C LEU A 82 -5.01 13.91 -1.82
N PHE A 83 -4.47 14.05 -0.62
CA PHE A 83 -3.95 12.93 0.16
C PHE A 83 -5.05 11.96 0.57
N PHE A 84 -6.21 12.46 1.00
CA PHE A 84 -7.38 11.65 1.33
C PHE A 84 -7.81 10.77 0.13
N ILE A 85 -7.93 11.36 -1.07
CA ILE A 85 -8.28 10.63 -2.29
C ILE A 85 -7.20 9.60 -2.63
N ALA A 86 -5.93 10.01 -2.60
CA ALA A 86 -4.80 9.14 -2.91
C ALA A 86 -4.74 7.92 -1.99
N LEU A 87 -4.76 8.14 -0.66
CA LEU A 87 -4.60 7.06 0.31
C LEU A 87 -5.83 6.16 0.39
N SER A 88 -7.06 6.71 0.30
CA SER A 88 -8.29 5.92 0.24
C SER A 88 -8.32 5.04 -1.01
N SER A 89 -7.92 5.58 -2.16
CA SER A 89 -7.85 4.83 -3.42
C SER A 89 -6.78 3.73 -3.34
N ALA A 90 -5.60 4.01 -2.79
CA ALA A 90 -4.54 3.02 -2.61
C ALA A 90 -4.96 1.91 -1.64
N GLY A 91 -5.62 2.25 -0.53
CA GLY A 91 -6.17 1.27 0.40
C GLY A 91 -7.25 0.39 -0.24
N ALA A 92 -8.14 0.98 -1.05
CA ALA A 92 -9.14 0.23 -1.81
C ALA A 92 -8.50 -0.70 -2.85
N CYS A 93 -7.47 -0.23 -3.59
CA CYS A 93 -6.69 -1.06 -4.50
C CYS A 93 -6.03 -2.23 -3.76
N LEU A 94 -5.50 -2.01 -2.56
CA LEU A 94 -4.90 -3.05 -1.73
C LEU A 94 -5.94 -4.10 -1.30
N VAL A 95 -7.12 -3.67 -0.87
CA VAL A 95 -8.25 -4.57 -0.55
C VAL A 95 -8.60 -5.43 -1.77
N VAL A 96 -8.81 -4.81 -2.93
CA VAL A 96 -9.14 -5.51 -4.18
C VAL A 96 -8.02 -6.47 -4.57
N PHE A 97 -6.75 -6.07 -4.45
CA PHE A 97 -5.60 -6.92 -4.71
C PHE A 97 -5.66 -8.20 -3.86
N PHE A 98 -5.80 -8.10 -2.55
CA PHE A 98 -5.83 -9.25 -1.65
C PHE A 98 -7.09 -10.11 -1.77
N ILE A 99 -8.20 -9.58 -2.24
CA ILE A 99 -9.40 -10.38 -2.60
C ILE A 99 -9.17 -11.21 -3.88
N LEU A 100 -8.43 -10.67 -4.84
CA LEU A 100 -8.23 -11.31 -6.14
C LEU A 100 -6.99 -12.21 -6.19
N PHE A 101 -5.93 -11.87 -5.47
CA PHE A 101 -4.63 -12.51 -5.56
C PHE A 101 -4.61 -14.00 -5.18
N PRO A 102 -5.47 -14.52 -4.26
CA PRO A 102 -5.58 -15.97 -4.01
C PRO A 102 -5.93 -16.78 -5.24
N ARG A 103 -6.62 -16.19 -6.22
CA ARG A 103 -7.03 -16.90 -7.45
C ARG A 103 -5.86 -17.30 -8.35
N VAL A 104 -4.69 -16.71 -8.12
CA VAL A 104 -3.45 -17.03 -8.83
C VAL A 104 -2.88 -18.37 -8.32
N PHE A 105 -3.01 -18.68 -7.01
CA PHE A 105 -2.35 -19.79 -6.33
C PHE A 105 -3.38 -20.79 -5.75
N GLN A 106 -3.88 -21.70 -6.57
CA GLN A 106 -4.96 -22.63 -6.16
C GLN A 106 -4.63 -24.10 -6.41
N HIS A 107 -3.37 -24.46 -6.66
CA HIS A 107 -2.98 -25.82 -7.06
C HIS A 107 -3.08 -26.82 -5.91
N THR A 108 -2.80 -26.42 -4.68
CA THR A 108 -2.83 -27.29 -3.50
C THR A 108 -3.70 -26.69 -2.38
N ASN A 109 -4.17 -27.55 -1.48
CA ASN A 109 -4.92 -27.10 -0.31
C ASN A 109 -4.07 -26.18 0.59
N LEU A 110 -2.76 -26.48 0.73
CA LEU A 110 -1.82 -25.65 1.48
C LEU A 110 -1.75 -24.24 0.90
N GLN A 111 -1.58 -24.10 -0.43
CA GLN A 111 -1.56 -22.81 -1.08
C GLN A 111 -2.86 -22.02 -0.84
N ARG A 112 -4.01 -22.69 -0.92
CA ARG A 112 -5.32 -22.04 -0.68
C ARG A 112 -5.44 -21.48 0.73
N TRP A 113 -5.04 -22.24 1.76
CA TRP A 113 -5.07 -21.78 3.15
C TRP A 113 -4.08 -20.65 3.40
N LEU A 114 -2.84 -20.75 2.89
CA LEU A 114 -1.85 -19.68 3.00
C LEU A 114 -2.35 -18.38 2.36
N CYS A 115 -2.88 -18.46 1.14
CA CYS A 115 -3.43 -17.29 0.46
C CYS A 115 -4.66 -16.72 1.17
N LEU A 116 -5.53 -17.55 1.75
CA LEU A 116 -6.69 -17.09 2.51
C LEU A 116 -6.26 -16.29 3.75
N LEU A 117 -5.33 -16.83 4.55
CA LEU A 117 -4.80 -16.15 5.73
C LEU A 117 -4.09 -14.84 5.35
N GLY A 118 -3.25 -14.89 4.30
CA GLY A 118 -2.61 -13.69 3.75
C GLY A 118 -3.61 -12.66 3.27
N SER A 119 -4.70 -13.08 2.64
CA SER A 119 -5.75 -12.16 2.17
C SER A 119 -6.52 -11.52 3.30
N VAL A 120 -6.87 -12.24 4.35
CA VAL A 120 -7.51 -11.64 5.53
C VAL A 120 -6.64 -10.54 6.12
N CYS A 121 -5.35 -10.83 6.35
CA CYS A 121 -4.41 -9.82 6.85
C CYS A 121 -4.25 -8.64 5.87
N GLY A 122 -4.14 -8.90 4.58
CA GLY A 122 -3.96 -7.87 3.57
C GLY A 122 -5.18 -6.96 3.38
N VAL A 123 -6.39 -7.52 3.42
CA VAL A 123 -7.64 -6.76 3.40
C VAL A 123 -7.75 -5.86 4.63
N LEU A 124 -7.45 -6.38 5.82
CA LEU A 124 -7.45 -5.59 7.05
C LEU A 124 -6.37 -4.50 7.03
N ALA A 125 -5.20 -4.76 6.43
CA ALA A 125 -4.19 -3.73 6.20
C ALA A 125 -4.71 -2.63 5.27
N GLY A 126 -5.36 -2.99 4.15
CA GLY A 126 -5.96 -2.03 3.22
C GLY A 126 -7.04 -1.16 3.87
N ILE A 127 -7.92 -1.77 4.67
CA ILE A 127 -8.93 -1.06 5.48
C ILE A 127 -8.24 -0.10 6.47
N SER A 128 -7.13 -0.53 7.09
CA SER A 128 -6.38 0.32 8.01
C SER A 128 -5.76 1.52 7.29
N PHE A 129 -5.24 1.38 6.06
CA PHE A 129 -4.78 2.54 5.26
C PHE A 129 -5.92 3.50 4.91
N ILE A 130 -7.12 2.99 4.60
CA ILE A 130 -8.31 3.84 4.44
C ILE A 130 -8.60 4.56 5.76
N GLY A 131 -8.54 3.87 6.90
CA GLY A 131 -8.70 4.46 8.23
C GLY A 131 -7.70 5.60 8.51
N VAL A 132 -6.44 5.47 8.06
CA VAL A 132 -5.44 6.57 8.15
C VAL A 132 -5.91 7.81 7.39
N ALA A 133 -6.50 7.64 6.18
CA ALA A 133 -7.01 8.75 5.39
C ALA A 133 -8.18 9.47 6.08
N PHE A 134 -9.05 8.74 6.78
CA PHE A 134 -10.20 9.28 7.50
C PHE A 134 -9.87 9.86 8.89
N ALA A 135 -8.65 9.65 9.39
CA ALA A 135 -8.20 10.11 10.69
C ALA A 135 -7.00 11.09 10.56
N PRO A 136 -7.23 12.37 10.17
CA PRO A 136 -6.15 13.36 10.09
C PRO A 136 -5.39 13.48 11.42
N ALA A 137 -4.06 13.56 11.35
CA ALA A 137 -3.20 13.51 12.55
C ALA A 137 -3.34 14.71 13.48
N ASP A 138 -3.83 15.85 12.99
CA ASP A 138 -4.12 17.05 13.76
C ASP A 138 -5.49 17.00 14.48
N VAL A 139 -6.42 16.17 14.01
CA VAL A 139 -7.79 16.08 14.55
C VAL A 139 -7.97 14.81 15.37
N ALA A 140 -7.44 13.67 14.90
CA ALA A 140 -7.69 12.35 15.47
C ALA A 140 -6.39 11.55 15.65
N LEU A 141 -5.37 12.12 16.30
CA LEU A 141 -4.02 11.55 16.40
C LEU A 141 -4.00 10.11 16.95
N ALA A 142 -4.81 9.81 17.97
CA ALA A 142 -4.87 8.47 18.56
C ALA A 142 -5.36 7.43 17.54
N ALA A 143 -6.46 7.72 16.85
CA ALA A 143 -7.01 6.85 15.80
C ALA A 143 -6.02 6.73 14.62
N HIS A 144 -5.42 7.85 14.18
CA HIS A 144 -4.40 7.86 13.15
C HIS A 144 -3.26 6.88 13.45
N ARG A 145 -2.67 6.99 14.65
CA ARG A 145 -1.60 6.11 15.10
C ARG A 145 -2.02 4.64 15.14
N GLN A 146 -3.23 4.34 15.63
CA GLN A 146 -3.74 2.97 15.65
C GLN A 146 -3.87 2.39 14.23
N PHE A 147 -4.47 3.13 13.31
CA PHE A 147 -4.60 2.68 11.92
C PHE A 147 -3.22 2.48 11.25
N VAL A 148 -2.26 3.39 11.44
CA VAL A 148 -0.88 3.22 10.95
C VAL A 148 -0.26 1.95 11.52
N MET A 149 -0.36 1.74 12.84
CA MET A 149 0.23 0.55 13.48
C MET A 149 -0.40 -0.75 12.97
N TRP A 150 -1.72 -0.82 12.79
CA TRP A 150 -2.38 -1.99 12.24
C TRP A 150 -2.03 -2.22 10.77
N ALA A 151 -1.99 -1.18 9.95
CA ALA A 151 -1.58 -1.29 8.56
C ALA A 151 -0.20 -1.94 8.43
N PHE A 152 0.81 -1.41 9.15
CA PHE A 152 2.19 -1.90 9.06
C PHE A 152 2.48 -3.16 9.90
N ARG A 153 1.56 -3.63 10.74
CA ARG A 153 1.61 -4.96 11.35
C ARG A 153 1.05 -6.04 10.43
N LEU A 154 -0.10 -5.78 9.85
CA LEU A 154 -0.84 -6.78 9.08
C LEU A 154 -0.28 -6.96 7.67
N PHE A 155 0.28 -5.91 7.07
CA PHE A 155 0.79 -6.00 5.71
C PHE A 155 1.99 -6.96 5.57
N PRO A 156 3.06 -6.89 6.38
CA PRO A 156 4.13 -7.88 6.31
C PRO A 156 3.63 -9.30 6.61
N ILE A 157 2.69 -9.48 7.53
CA ILE A 157 2.09 -10.79 7.83
C ILE A 157 1.37 -11.33 6.58
N ALA A 158 0.62 -10.48 5.88
CA ALA A 158 -0.03 -10.86 4.62
C ALA A 158 1.00 -11.37 3.61
N VAL A 159 2.07 -10.60 3.38
CA VAL A 159 3.12 -10.98 2.43
C VAL A 159 3.84 -12.26 2.85
N LEU A 160 4.13 -12.44 4.16
CA LEU A 160 4.74 -13.67 4.69
C LEU A 160 3.92 -14.92 4.38
N PHE A 161 2.59 -14.86 4.44
CA PHE A 161 1.73 -15.98 4.06
C PHE A 161 1.74 -16.25 2.55
N TYR A 162 1.89 -15.22 1.71
CA TYR A 162 1.94 -15.40 0.27
C TYR A 162 3.28 -15.95 -0.23
N LEU A 163 4.40 -15.66 0.42
CA LEU A 163 5.72 -16.11 -0.04
C LEU A 163 5.82 -17.62 -0.21
N PRO A 164 5.43 -18.48 0.75
CA PRO A 164 5.45 -19.94 0.55
C PRO A 164 4.53 -20.37 -0.59
N ALA A 165 3.33 -19.79 -0.72
CA ALA A 165 2.40 -20.12 -1.79
C ALA A 165 3.00 -19.80 -3.18
N MET A 166 3.72 -18.67 -3.31
CA MET A 166 4.44 -18.28 -4.53
C MET A 166 5.63 -19.20 -4.82
N PHE A 167 6.37 -19.64 -3.80
CA PHE A 167 7.48 -20.58 -3.97
C PHE A 167 7.01 -21.99 -4.36
N LEU A 168 5.84 -22.42 -3.91
CA LEU A 168 5.23 -23.70 -4.27
C LEU A 168 4.68 -23.72 -5.71
N ASP A 169 4.37 -22.56 -6.29
CA ASP A 169 3.90 -22.45 -7.67
C ASP A 169 5.11 -22.43 -8.63
N LYS A 170 5.26 -23.50 -9.44
CA LYS A 170 6.39 -23.65 -10.38
C LYS A 170 6.25 -22.75 -11.61
N ASP A 171 5.03 -22.38 -11.96
CA ASP A 171 4.71 -21.59 -13.15
C ASP A 171 4.77 -20.08 -12.87
N TYR A 172 4.68 -19.67 -11.59
CA TYR A 172 4.78 -18.26 -11.23
C TYR A 172 6.22 -17.75 -11.35
N PRO A 173 6.48 -16.63 -12.06
CA PRO A 173 7.86 -16.17 -12.33
C PRO A 173 8.62 -15.83 -11.04
N ARG A 174 9.72 -16.53 -10.77
CA ARG A 174 10.56 -16.40 -9.56
C ARG A 174 11.02 -14.97 -9.28
N ARG A 175 11.28 -14.17 -10.34
CA ARG A 175 11.63 -12.75 -10.18
C ARG A 175 10.60 -11.96 -9.35
N HIS A 176 9.30 -12.23 -9.54
CA HIS A 176 8.24 -11.55 -8.78
C HIS A 176 8.14 -12.06 -7.34
N THR A 177 8.43 -13.34 -7.10
CA THR A 177 8.56 -13.88 -5.74
C THR A 177 9.69 -13.18 -4.98
N TRP A 178 10.86 -13.00 -5.60
CA TRP A 178 11.98 -12.30 -4.97
C TRP A 178 11.70 -10.81 -4.74
N VAL A 179 10.97 -10.14 -5.64
CA VAL A 179 10.47 -8.77 -5.39
C VAL A 179 9.63 -8.74 -4.12
N PHE A 180 8.77 -9.72 -3.90
CA PHE A 180 7.93 -9.79 -2.70
C PHE A 180 8.74 -10.16 -1.45
N VAL A 181 9.81 -10.95 -1.56
CA VAL A 181 10.76 -11.18 -0.45
C VAL A 181 11.41 -9.86 0.00
N VAL A 182 12.00 -9.11 -0.94
CA VAL A 182 12.63 -7.82 -0.64
C VAL A 182 11.61 -6.85 -0.05
N PHE A 183 10.43 -6.79 -0.63
CA PHE A 183 9.34 -5.94 -0.13
C PHE A 183 8.92 -6.33 1.30
N CYS A 184 8.83 -7.62 1.60
CA CYS A 184 8.53 -8.11 2.96
C CYS A 184 9.58 -7.66 3.97
N LEU A 185 10.86 -7.76 3.62
CA LEU A 185 11.97 -7.31 4.47
C LEU A 185 11.90 -5.79 4.73
N LEU A 186 11.57 -5.00 3.71
CA LEU A 186 11.37 -3.55 3.86
C LEU A 186 10.18 -3.23 4.79
N LEU A 187 9.07 -3.95 4.67
CA LEU A 187 7.90 -3.79 5.56
C LEU A 187 8.25 -4.12 7.01
N ILE A 188 8.96 -5.22 7.26
CA ILE A 188 9.42 -5.61 8.60
C ILE A 188 10.40 -4.55 9.13
N GLY A 189 11.37 -4.13 8.32
CA GLY A 189 12.32 -3.09 8.68
C GLY A 189 11.65 -1.78 9.07
N TYR A 190 10.63 -1.35 8.31
CA TYR A 190 9.88 -0.16 8.66
C TYR A 190 9.04 -0.34 9.93
N TYR A 191 8.41 -1.50 10.12
CA TYR A 191 7.70 -1.79 11.36
C TYR A 191 8.62 -1.70 12.59
N LEU A 192 9.84 -2.25 12.48
CA LEU A 192 10.86 -2.11 13.52
C LEU A 192 11.31 -0.65 13.71
N LEU A 193 11.44 0.11 12.62
CA LEU A 193 11.78 1.53 12.69
C LEU A 193 10.75 2.35 13.46
N ILE A 194 9.45 2.16 13.22
CA ILE A 194 8.40 2.91 13.92
C ILE A 194 8.19 2.47 15.37
N THR A 195 8.60 1.23 15.73
CA THR A 195 8.41 0.68 17.08
C THR A 195 9.64 0.82 17.97
N HIS A 196 10.83 0.69 17.42
CA HIS A 196 12.11 0.64 18.16
C HIS A 196 13.16 1.61 17.64
N GLY A 197 12.86 2.35 16.57
CA GLY A 197 13.79 3.31 15.97
C GLY A 197 13.99 4.57 16.82
N PRO A 198 14.91 5.46 16.37
CA PRO A 198 15.19 6.69 17.08
C PRO A 198 13.96 7.59 17.17
N SER A 199 13.84 8.31 18.29
CA SER A 199 12.75 9.27 18.50
C SER A 199 12.81 10.40 17.47
N PHE A 200 11.66 10.72 16.88
CA PHE A 200 11.52 11.87 15.98
C PHE A 200 11.63 13.24 16.71
N SER A 201 11.79 13.24 18.03
CA SER A 201 12.09 14.44 18.80
C SER A 201 13.56 14.89 18.66
N SER A 202 14.46 14.03 18.17
CA SER A 202 15.82 14.40 17.79
C SER A 202 15.91 14.75 16.30
N PRO A 203 16.75 15.71 15.89
CA PRO A 203 16.87 16.10 14.48
C PRO A 203 17.20 14.93 13.54
N GLN A 204 18.16 14.08 13.93
CA GLN A 204 18.54 12.89 13.16
C GLN A 204 17.42 11.85 13.14
N GLY A 205 16.78 11.61 14.30
CA GLY A 205 15.66 10.67 14.41
C GLY A 205 14.45 11.10 13.57
N LEU A 206 14.15 12.41 13.51
CA LEU A 206 13.11 12.95 12.63
C LEU A 206 13.38 12.58 11.17
N VAL A 207 14.57 12.87 10.66
CA VAL A 207 14.94 12.59 9.26
C VAL A 207 14.85 11.09 8.98
N ILE A 208 15.37 10.23 9.88
CA ILE A 208 15.32 8.77 9.70
C ILE A 208 13.86 8.27 9.64
N GLN A 209 12.99 8.71 10.57
CA GLN A 209 11.58 8.30 10.61
C GLN A 209 10.81 8.81 9.37
N VAL A 210 11.04 10.05 8.99
CA VAL A 210 10.37 10.71 7.87
C VAL A 210 10.77 10.08 6.52
N ILE A 211 12.06 9.86 6.29
CA ILE A 211 12.55 9.24 5.06
C ILE A 211 12.16 7.76 5.02
N GLY A 212 12.27 7.04 6.16
CA GLY A 212 11.83 5.66 6.27
C GLY A 212 10.35 5.48 5.92
N GLN A 213 9.47 6.40 6.37
CA GLN A 213 8.05 6.37 6.01
C GLN A 213 7.83 6.52 4.50
N LYS A 214 8.51 7.47 3.87
CA LYS A 214 8.39 7.66 2.41
C LYS A 214 8.91 6.47 1.63
N ALA A 215 10.06 5.95 2.03
CA ALA A 215 10.67 4.79 1.39
C ALA A 215 9.72 3.60 1.39
N ILE A 216 9.10 3.26 2.54
CA ILE A 216 8.19 2.13 2.61
C ILE A 216 6.87 2.39 1.88
N VAL A 217 6.34 3.61 1.90
CA VAL A 217 5.11 3.94 1.15
C VAL A 217 5.33 3.74 -0.34
N TYR A 218 6.40 4.30 -0.92
CA TYR A 218 6.69 4.12 -2.34
C TYR A 218 7.09 2.67 -2.68
N ALA A 219 7.80 1.97 -1.79
CA ALA A 219 8.08 0.54 -1.97
C ALA A 219 6.79 -0.29 -1.96
N SER A 220 5.78 0.08 -1.16
CA SER A 220 4.48 -0.58 -1.13
C SER A 220 3.71 -0.40 -2.44
N ILE A 221 3.67 0.82 -2.96
CA ILE A 221 3.05 1.15 -4.24
C ILE A 221 3.74 0.38 -5.38
N LEU A 222 5.07 0.37 -5.42
CA LEU A 222 5.85 -0.36 -6.41
C LEU A 222 5.65 -1.88 -6.29
N GLY A 223 5.72 -2.43 -5.07
CA GLY A 223 5.56 -3.85 -4.80
C GLY A 223 4.20 -4.38 -5.25
N ILE A 224 3.11 -3.70 -4.88
CA ILE A 224 1.74 -4.08 -5.29
C ILE A 224 1.53 -3.87 -6.79
N GLY A 225 2.04 -2.79 -7.36
CA GLY A 225 1.99 -2.54 -8.80
C GLY A 225 2.68 -3.64 -9.61
N LEU A 226 3.91 -4.04 -9.23
CA LEU A 226 4.65 -5.11 -9.89
C LEU A 226 3.97 -6.48 -9.75
N GLN A 227 3.42 -6.81 -8.57
CA GLN A 227 2.67 -8.05 -8.38
C GLN A 227 1.36 -8.06 -9.17
N SER A 228 0.69 -6.91 -9.30
CA SER A 228 -0.51 -6.78 -10.13
C SER A 228 -0.19 -6.99 -11.62
N LEU A 229 0.91 -6.42 -12.12
CA LEU A 229 1.38 -6.69 -13.48
C LEU A 229 1.75 -8.15 -13.69
N ALA A 230 2.43 -8.78 -12.71
CA ALA A 230 2.78 -10.20 -12.76
C ALA A 230 1.52 -11.09 -12.83
N ALA A 231 0.53 -10.83 -11.97
CA ALA A 231 -0.73 -11.57 -11.96
C ALA A 231 -1.51 -11.36 -13.27
N HIS A 232 -1.53 -10.14 -13.81
CA HIS A 232 -2.14 -9.85 -15.11
C HIS A 232 -1.50 -10.65 -16.24
N GLN A 233 -0.15 -10.71 -16.31
CA GLN A 233 0.60 -11.44 -17.34
C GLN A 233 0.44 -12.96 -17.17
N TYR A 234 0.54 -13.46 -15.94
CA TYR A 234 0.39 -14.86 -15.61
C TYR A 234 -0.97 -15.43 -16.02
N LEU A 235 -2.04 -14.67 -15.73
CA LEU A 235 -3.40 -15.04 -16.16
C LEU A 235 -3.60 -14.93 -17.69
N LYS A 236 -2.81 -14.09 -18.37
CA LYS A 236 -2.84 -14.00 -19.84
C LYS A 236 -2.31 -15.28 -20.51
N GLY A 237 -1.23 -15.85 -19.98
CA GLY A 237 -0.61 -17.06 -20.52
C GLY A 237 -1.39 -18.35 -20.27
N ARG A 238 -2.46 -18.30 -19.45
CA ARG A 238 -3.34 -19.45 -19.14
C ARG A 238 -4.66 -19.49 -19.94
N ILE A 239 -4.88 -18.52 -20.83
CA ILE A 239 -6.03 -18.44 -21.74
C ILE A 239 -5.58 -18.77 -23.15
#